data_531767f54fd77b0a44dd11b82655a179
#
_entry.id   531767f54fd77b0a44dd11b82655a179
#
_cell.length_a   1.000
_cell.length_b   1.000
_cell.length_c   1.000
_cell.angle_alpha   90.00
_cell.angle_beta   90.00
_cell.angle_gamma   90.00
#
_symmetry.space_group_name_H-M   'P 1'
#
loop_
_entity.id
_entity.type
_entity.pdbx_description
1 polymer ?
#
loop_
_entity_poly.entity_id
_entity_poly.type
_entity_poly.pdbx_seq_one_letter_code
_entity_poly.pdbx_strand_id
1 'polypeptide(L)'
;MDLITGLPIHPLINHGVAVLVPLAAIGALLVIFIPKLRLNYSPLVLVTVLLATVSAFIATQSGEALAERVGLPNTHATQGERLSYVVLAFAILFTIWFALEKSDQIRERVANLFKRALKVVIPITAISSFILTILVGHSGAEATWKDRIDQTQATALEESGPKVSNPAGTINLSNSEIKTHNLRSDCWSIVNANVYNLTTYVQNHPGGASVIANICGKDGSKAFVNQHNTQGKPNNVLSSFLLGPVGASITAEAGQKVIEPPVAGKGNESDEESGEESDDD
;
A
#
# COMPACT_ATOMS: atom_id res chain seq x y z
N MET A 1 -14.43 5.30 -11.03
CA MET A 1 -14.79 3.89 -11.35
C MET A 1 -13.58 3.03 -11.02
N ASP A 2 -13.70 2.20 -10.03
CA ASP A 2 -12.59 1.44 -9.43
C ASP A 2 -12.86 -0.07 -9.44
N LEU A 3 -14.04 -0.50 -9.96
CA LEU A 3 -14.43 -1.90 -10.11
C LEU A 3 -14.86 -2.21 -11.54
N ILE A 4 -14.37 -3.32 -12.09
CA ILE A 4 -14.89 -3.98 -13.31
C ILE A 4 -15.41 -5.35 -12.89
N THR A 5 -16.67 -5.64 -13.15
CA THR A 5 -17.32 -6.92 -12.78
C THR A 5 -17.14 -7.32 -11.30
N GLY A 6 -17.11 -6.32 -10.40
CA GLY A 6 -16.92 -6.54 -8.96
C GLY A 6 -15.46 -6.69 -8.50
N LEU A 7 -14.49 -6.64 -9.40
CA LEU A 7 -13.06 -6.72 -9.08
C LEU A 7 -12.39 -5.35 -9.18
N PRO A 8 -11.43 -5.02 -8.29
CA PRO A 8 -10.65 -3.79 -8.37
C PRO A 8 -9.87 -3.72 -9.69
N ILE A 9 -9.94 -2.56 -10.36
CA ILE A 9 -9.21 -2.33 -11.62
C ILE A 9 -7.69 -2.33 -11.41
N HIS A 10 -7.24 -1.83 -10.27
CA HIS A 10 -5.81 -1.65 -9.99
C HIS A 10 -4.97 -2.93 -10.18
N PRO A 11 -5.31 -4.11 -9.62
CA PRO A 11 -4.57 -5.34 -9.88
C PRO A 11 -4.56 -5.74 -11.36
N LEU A 12 -5.64 -5.49 -12.09
CA LEU A 12 -5.73 -5.82 -13.51
C LEU A 12 -4.78 -4.97 -14.36
N ILE A 13 -4.77 -3.64 -14.12
CA ILE A 13 -3.89 -2.71 -14.85
C ILE A 13 -2.43 -2.94 -14.49
N ASN A 14 -2.11 -3.34 -13.26
CA ASN A 14 -0.75 -3.65 -12.84
C ASN A 14 -0.10 -4.77 -13.66
N HIS A 15 -0.87 -5.74 -14.17
CA HIS A 15 -0.35 -6.73 -15.11
C HIS A 15 0.12 -6.07 -16.42
N GLY A 16 -0.63 -5.08 -16.90
CA GLY A 16 -0.22 -4.29 -18.07
C GLY A 16 1.10 -3.55 -17.82
N VAL A 17 1.25 -2.89 -16.68
CA VAL A 17 2.50 -2.20 -16.31
C VAL A 17 3.67 -3.19 -16.18
N ALA A 18 3.47 -4.31 -15.50
CA ALA A 18 4.48 -5.33 -15.25
C ALA A 18 5.02 -5.97 -16.55
N VAL A 19 4.24 -5.98 -17.62
CA VAL A 19 4.63 -6.53 -18.93
C VAL A 19 5.11 -5.43 -19.88
N LEU A 20 4.35 -4.34 -20.02
CA LEU A 20 4.63 -3.32 -21.04
C LEU A 20 5.86 -2.49 -20.72
N VAL A 21 6.13 -2.14 -19.45
CA VAL A 21 7.31 -1.33 -19.10
C VAL A 21 8.62 -2.09 -19.36
N PRO A 22 8.81 -3.35 -18.91
CA PRO A 22 9.98 -4.13 -19.27
C PRO A 22 10.12 -4.34 -20.78
N LEU A 23 9.05 -4.64 -21.48
CA LEU A 23 9.07 -4.84 -22.93
C LEU A 23 9.48 -3.56 -23.68
N ALA A 24 8.95 -2.41 -23.26
CA ALA A 24 9.31 -1.10 -23.80
C ALA A 24 10.79 -0.78 -23.53
N ALA A 25 11.28 -1.04 -22.32
CA ALA A 25 12.67 -0.78 -21.95
C ALA A 25 13.64 -1.65 -22.77
N ILE A 26 13.38 -2.96 -22.86
CA ILE A 26 14.20 -3.88 -23.66
C ILE A 26 14.13 -3.50 -25.14
N GLY A 27 12.94 -3.23 -25.68
CA GLY A 27 12.76 -2.80 -27.07
C GLY A 27 13.53 -1.53 -27.39
N ALA A 28 13.49 -0.53 -26.49
CA ALA A 28 14.23 0.72 -26.67
C ALA A 28 15.74 0.49 -26.68
N LEU A 29 16.27 -0.32 -25.78
CA LEU A 29 17.70 -0.68 -25.78
C LEU A 29 18.10 -1.37 -27.09
N LEU A 30 17.30 -2.33 -27.57
CA LEU A 30 17.58 -3.04 -28.81
C LEU A 30 17.62 -2.10 -30.02
N VAL A 31 16.65 -1.20 -30.20
CA VAL A 31 16.60 -0.29 -31.37
C VAL A 31 17.64 0.82 -31.29
N ILE A 32 18.08 1.22 -30.08
CA ILE A 32 19.13 2.22 -29.90
C ILE A 32 20.52 1.62 -30.23
N PHE A 33 20.82 0.42 -29.73
CA PHE A 33 22.14 -0.18 -29.86
C PHE A 33 22.31 -1.05 -31.11
N ILE A 34 21.22 -1.55 -31.70
CA ILE A 34 21.25 -2.40 -32.88
C ILE A 34 20.64 -1.65 -34.07
N PRO A 35 21.46 -0.97 -34.93
CA PRO A 35 20.96 -0.15 -36.05
C PRO A 35 20.07 -0.92 -37.04
N LYS A 36 20.31 -2.22 -37.23
CA LYS A 36 19.51 -3.08 -38.11
C LYS A 36 18.04 -3.19 -37.70
N LEU A 37 17.76 -3.10 -36.39
CA LEU A 37 16.38 -3.19 -35.85
C LEU A 37 15.67 -1.82 -35.89
N ARG A 38 16.41 -0.74 -35.95
CA ARG A 38 15.89 0.63 -35.79
C ARG A 38 14.77 0.97 -36.73
N LEU A 39 14.98 0.75 -38.05
CA LEU A 39 14.02 1.14 -39.10
C LEU A 39 12.68 0.41 -38.97
N ASN A 40 12.70 -0.87 -38.68
CA ASN A 40 11.51 -1.71 -38.69
C ASN A 40 10.77 -1.75 -37.34
N TYR A 41 11.50 -1.65 -36.23
CA TYR A 41 10.92 -1.90 -34.88
C TYR A 41 10.76 -0.64 -34.03
N SER A 42 11.42 0.50 -34.37
CA SER A 42 11.23 1.73 -33.58
C SER A 42 9.77 2.21 -33.46
N PRO A 43 8.93 2.12 -34.54
CA PRO A 43 7.52 2.49 -34.41
C PRO A 43 6.77 1.58 -33.42
N LEU A 44 7.03 0.28 -33.47
CA LEU A 44 6.42 -0.69 -32.56
C LEU A 44 6.85 -0.42 -31.09
N VAL A 45 8.15 -0.17 -30.89
CA VAL A 45 8.68 0.18 -29.56
C VAL A 45 8.06 1.48 -29.06
N LEU A 46 7.88 2.50 -29.91
CA LEU A 46 7.23 3.75 -29.54
C LEU A 46 5.79 3.50 -29.05
N VAL A 47 5.01 2.72 -29.80
CA VAL A 47 3.65 2.35 -29.37
C VAL A 47 3.67 1.63 -28.02
N THR A 48 4.59 0.70 -27.82
CA THR A 48 4.73 -0.03 -26.54
C THR A 48 5.10 0.92 -25.39
N VAL A 49 6.01 1.87 -25.61
CA VAL A 49 6.39 2.89 -24.62
C VAL A 49 5.19 3.77 -24.24
N LEU A 50 4.40 4.20 -25.22
CA LEU A 50 3.21 5.02 -24.98
C LEU A 50 2.13 4.24 -24.21
N LEU A 51 1.86 2.99 -24.60
CA LEU A 51 0.93 2.12 -23.89
C LEU A 51 1.39 1.85 -22.44
N ALA A 52 2.69 1.60 -22.24
CA ALA A 52 3.28 1.44 -20.92
C ALA A 52 3.06 2.68 -20.03
N THR A 53 3.25 3.88 -20.62
CA THR A 53 3.05 5.15 -19.92
C THR A 53 1.59 5.34 -19.52
N VAL A 54 0.65 5.12 -20.43
CA VAL A 54 -0.79 5.21 -20.14
C VAL A 54 -1.18 4.22 -19.05
N SER A 55 -0.70 2.97 -19.16
CA SER A 55 -0.98 1.94 -18.15
C SER A 55 -0.43 2.32 -16.76
N ALA A 56 0.77 2.92 -16.68
CA ALA A 56 1.37 3.34 -15.42
C ALA A 56 0.53 4.44 -14.75
N PHE A 57 0.05 5.44 -15.50
CA PHE A 57 -0.82 6.49 -14.97
C PHE A 57 -2.18 5.97 -14.51
N ILE A 58 -2.81 5.08 -15.28
CA ILE A 58 -4.08 4.46 -14.88
C ILE A 58 -3.87 3.61 -13.62
N ALA A 59 -2.74 2.89 -13.51
CA ALA A 59 -2.41 2.11 -12.33
C ALA A 59 -2.27 3.00 -11.08
N THR A 60 -1.60 4.15 -11.18
CA THR A 60 -1.47 5.10 -10.05
C THR A 60 -2.83 5.60 -9.61
N GLN A 61 -3.67 6.09 -10.52
CA GLN A 61 -5.00 6.60 -10.20
C GLN A 61 -5.94 5.54 -9.63
N SER A 62 -5.93 4.34 -10.21
CA SER A 62 -6.73 3.24 -9.67
C SER A 62 -6.21 2.72 -8.32
N GLY A 63 -4.91 2.88 -8.05
CA GLY A 63 -4.28 2.57 -6.77
C GLY A 63 -4.72 3.53 -5.66
N GLU A 64 -4.81 4.81 -5.95
CA GLU A 64 -5.34 5.82 -5.01
C GLU A 64 -6.79 5.52 -4.64
N ALA A 65 -7.65 5.24 -5.63
CA ALA A 65 -9.04 4.87 -5.39
C ALA A 65 -9.21 3.56 -4.59
N LEU A 66 -8.31 2.59 -4.79
CA LEU A 66 -8.29 1.36 -3.99
C LEU A 66 -7.81 1.64 -2.56
N ALA A 67 -6.84 2.53 -2.40
CA ALA A 67 -6.28 2.91 -1.11
C ALA A 67 -7.29 3.55 -0.16
N GLU A 68 -8.26 4.28 -0.68
CA GLU A 68 -9.38 4.83 0.12
C GLU A 68 -10.22 3.71 0.79
N ARG A 69 -10.23 2.52 0.21
CA ARG A 69 -11.01 1.37 0.72
C ARG A 69 -10.23 0.46 1.65
N VAL A 70 -8.96 0.18 1.30
CA VAL A 70 -8.15 -0.85 1.99
C VAL A 70 -6.95 -0.30 2.75
N GLY A 71 -6.76 1.03 2.73
CA GLY A 71 -5.58 1.71 3.28
C GLY A 71 -4.40 1.73 2.29
N LEU A 72 -3.49 2.69 2.52
CA LEU A 72 -2.30 2.88 1.69
C LEU A 72 -1.11 2.06 2.21
N PRO A 73 -0.57 1.13 1.44
CA PRO A 73 0.79 0.66 1.66
C PRO A 73 1.74 1.77 1.18
N ASN A 74 2.18 2.65 2.09
CA ASN A 74 2.95 3.86 1.80
C ASN A 74 4.14 3.64 0.85
N THR A 75 4.88 2.54 1.03
CA THR A 75 6.03 2.21 0.18
C THR A 75 5.62 1.89 -1.25
N HIS A 76 4.56 1.09 -1.44
CA HIS A 76 4.06 0.72 -2.77
C HIS A 76 3.53 1.94 -3.54
N ALA A 77 2.73 2.79 -2.88
CA ALA A 77 2.19 4.00 -3.48
C ALA A 77 3.29 4.97 -3.94
N THR A 78 4.28 5.25 -3.06
CA THR A 78 5.40 6.13 -3.39
C THR A 78 6.25 5.59 -4.55
N GLN A 79 6.49 4.28 -4.60
CA GLN A 79 7.23 3.65 -5.70
C GLN A 79 6.45 3.66 -7.01
N GLY A 80 5.12 3.45 -6.97
CA GLY A 80 4.23 3.52 -8.12
C GLY A 80 4.20 4.91 -8.74
N GLU A 81 4.11 5.95 -7.93
CA GLU A 81 4.17 7.34 -8.35
C GLU A 81 5.52 7.67 -9.04
N ARG A 82 6.64 7.28 -8.42
CA ARG A 82 7.98 7.46 -9.01
C ARG A 82 8.11 6.73 -10.34
N LEU A 83 7.60 5.50 -10.45
CA LEU A 83 7.59 4.75 -11.70
C LEU A 83 6.87 5.51 -12.80
N SER A 84 5.68 6.06 -12.53
CA SER A 84 4.87 6.80 -13.51
C SER A 84 5.62 8.01 -14.08
N TYR A 85 6.32 8.79 -13.24
CA TYR A 85 7.13 9.91 -13.70
C TYR A 85 8.35 9.47 -14.50
N VAL A 86 9.04 8.41 -14.10
CA VAL A 86 10.23 7.91 -14.82
C VAL A 86 9.84 7.33 -16.18
N VAL A 87 8.72 6.59 -16.27
CA VAL A 87 8.19 6.07 -17.52
C VAL A 87 7.74 7.22 -18.45
N LEU A 88 7.13 8.27 -17.90
CA LEU A 88 6.79 9.48 -18.68
C LEU A 88 8.04 10.15 -19.24
N ALA A 89 9.06 10.38 -18.43
CA ALA A 89 10.32 10.94 -18.89
C ALA A 89 10.97 10.07 -19.99
N PHE A 90 10.96 8.76 -19.81
CA PHE A 90 11.41 7.80 -20.82
C PHE A 90 10.61 7.93 -22.11
N ALA A 91 9.28 8.02 -22.04
CA ALA A 91 8.41 8.17 -23.21
C ALA A 91 8.68 9.47 -23.98
N ILE A 92 8.84 10.60 -23.28
CA ILE A 92 9.17 11.89 -23.88
C ILE A 92 10.51 11.81 -24.60
N LEU A 93 11.56 11.32 -23.94
CA LEU A 93 12.89 11.23 -24.50
C LEU A 93 12.95 10.30 -25.72
N PHE A 94 12.28 9.14 -25.64
CA PHE A 94 12.22 8.18 -26.73
C PHE A 94 11.44 8.74 -27.93
N THR A 95 10.34 9.45 -27.69
CA THR A 95 9.54 10.12 -28.74
C THR A 95 10.37 11.19 -29.45
N ILE A 96 11.10 12.02 -28.71
CA ILE A 96 11.99 13.03 -29.25
C ILE A 96 13.08 12.36 -30.12
N TRP A 97 13.73 11.33 -29.60
CA TRP A 97 14.75 10.59 -30.36
C TRP A 97 14.17 9.99 -31.64
N PHE A 98 13.00 9.37 -31.58
CA PHE A 98 12.32 8.79 -32.72
C PHE A 98 12.00 9.85 -33.81
N ALA A 99 11.48 11.01 -33.41
CA ALA A 99 11.19 12.12 -34.30
C ALA A 99 12.46 12.66 -34.97
N LEU A 100 13.54 12.81 -34.20
CA LEU A 100 14.84 13.27 -34.74
C LEU A 100 15.49 12.25 -35.67
N GLU A 101 15.27 10.96 -35.47
CA GLU A 101 15.82 9.92 -36.34
C GLU A 101 15.11 9.87 -37.71
N LYS A 102 13.83 10.28 -37.76
CA LYS A 102 13.03 10.35 -38.99
C LYS A 102 13.12 11.69 -39.73
N SER A 103 13.65 12.74 -39.12
CA SER A 103 13.69 14.07 -39.71
C SER A 103 14.99 14.33 -40.44
N ASP A 104 14.93 14.50 -41.78
CA ASP A 104 16.07 14.86 -42.63
C ASP A 104 16.39 16.37 -42.60
N GLN A 105 15.52 17.21 -42.00
CA GLN A 105 15.57 18.68 -42.11
C GLN A 105 16.29 19.38 -40.95
N ILE A 106 16.73 18.68 -39.89
CA ILE A 106 17.33 19.34 -38.72
C ILE A 106 18.83 19.53 -38.93
N ARG A 107 19.28 20.78 -38.77
CA ARG A 107 20.68 21.25 -38.90
C ARG A 107 21.66 20.28 -38.21
N GLU A 108 22.42 19.54 -39.04
CA GLU A 108 23.14 18.31 -38.72
C GLU A 108 24.00 18.35 -37.44
N ARG A 109 24.64 19.46 -37.12
CA ARG A 109 25.60 19.51 -36.01
C ARG A 109 24.97 19.51 -34.61
N VAL A 110 23.90 20.27 -34.43
CA VAL A 110 23.17 20.35 -33.15
C VAL A 110 22.37 19.06 -32.96
N ALA A 111 21.75 18.55 -34.02
CA ALA A 111 21.03 17.30 -34.00
C ALA A 111 21.92 16.11 -33.62
N ASN A 112 23.15 16.04 -34.12
CA ASN A 112 24.06 14.94 -33.84
C ASN A 112 24.55 14.93 -32.39
N LEU A 113 24.83 16.08 -31.76
CA LEU A 113 25.19 16.17 -30.37
C LEU A 113 24.01 15.75 -29.47
N PHE A 114 22.82 16.25 -29.78
CA PHE A 114 21.60 15.93 -29.03
C PHE A 114 21.22 14.45 -29.21
N LYS A 115 21.28 13.89 -30.41
CA LYS A 115 21.08 12.45 -30.65
C LYS A 115 22.06 11.58 -29.87
N ARG A 116 23.33 12.01 -29.71
CA ARG A 116 24.32 11.30 -28.88
C ARG A 116 23.96 11.35 -27.41
N ALA A 117 23.53 12.50 -26.88
CA ALA A 117 23.07 12.64 -25.54
C ALA A 117 21.84 11.73 -25.23
N LEU A 118 20.86 11.72 -26.16
CA LEU A 118 19.68 10.85 -26.03
C LEU A 118 20.03 9.36 -26.01
N LYS A 119 21.03 8.92 -26.78
CA LYS A 119 21.52 7.52 -26.75
C LYS A 119 22.13 7.11 -25.41
N VAL A 120 22.44 8.04 -24.53
CA VAL A 120 22.90 7.77 -23.15
C VAL A 120 21.75 7.88 -22.16
N VAL A 121 20.93 8.93 -22.28
CA VAL A 121 19.89 9.22 -21.29
C VAL A 121 18.70 8.25 -21.41
N ILE A 122 18.33 7.84 -22.63
CA ILE A 122 17.23 6.87 -22.82
C ILE A 122 17.54 5.51 -22.21
N PRO A 123 18.71 4.88 -22.41
CA PRO A 123 19.06 3.66 -21.67
C PRO A 123 18.99 3.81 -20.16
N ILE A 124 19.42 4.92 -19.59
CA ILE A 124 19.35 5.18 -18.17
C ILE A 124 17.89 5.20 -17.70
N THR A 125 17.03 5.96 -18.37
CA THR A 125 15.60 6.02 -17.99
C THR A 125 14.88 4.70 -18.24
N ALA A 126 15.21 3.96 -19.29
CA ALA A 126 14.66 2.65 -19.59
C ALA A 126 15.04 1.62 -18.50
N ILE A 127 16.32 1.57 -18.10
CA ILE A 127 16.80 0.68 -17.05
C ILE A 127 16.19 1.09 -15.70
N SER A 128 16.11 2.38 -15.40
CA SER A 128 15.45 2.87 -14.18
C SER A 128 13.98 2.47 -14.12
N SER A 129 13.25 2.59 -15.25
CA SER A 129 11.85 2.15 -15.35
C SER A 129 11.72 0.63 -15.10
N PHE A 130 12.63 -0.15 -15.65
CA PHE A 130 12.66 -1.61 -15.45
C PHE A 130 12.88 -1.98 -13.98
N ILE A 131 13.88 -1.37 -13.34
CA ILE A 131 14.19 -1.61 -11.91
C ILE A 131 13.01 -1.18 -11.03
N LEU A 132 12.44 0.00 -11.26
CA LEU A 132 11.29 0.49 -10.51
C LEU A 132 10.08 -0.43 -10.68
N THR A 133 9.85 -0.99 -11.85
CA THR A 133 8.77 -1.97 -12.06
C THR A 133 8.93 -3.20 -11.16
N ILE A 134 10.15 -3.71 -11.01
CA ILE A 134 10.44 -4.83 -10.10
C ILE A 134 10.17 -4.42 -8.64
N LEU A 135 10.62 -3.24 -8.23
CA LEU A 135 10.43 -2.75 -6.85
C LEU A 135 8.95 -2.52 -6.52
N VAL A 136 8.18 -1.95 -7.45
CA VAL A 136 6.73 -1.78 -7.31
C VAL A 136 6.03 -3.13 -7.24
N GLY A 137 6.41 -4.08 -8.09
CA GLY A 137 5.88 -5.45 -8.05
C GLY A 137 6.17 -6.14 -6.73
N HIS A 138 7.41 -6.05 -6.24
CA HIS A 138 7.82 -6.62 -4.95
C HIS A 138 7.06 -6.01 -3.77
N SER A 139 7.00 -4.69 -3.68
CA SER A 139 6.29 -4.01 -2.59
C SER A 139 4.77 -4.27 -2.61
N GLY A 140 4.18 -4.42 -3.80
CA GLY A 140 2.78 -4.81 -3.94
C GLY A 140 2.52 -6.27 -3.53
N ALA A 141 3.41 -7.18 -3.90
CA ALA A 141 3.36 -8.57 -3.47
C ALA A 141 3.54 -8.68 -1.95
N GLU A 142 4.50 -7.95 -1.37
CA GLU A 142 4.70 -7.90 0.08
C GLU A 142 3.45 -7.40 0.80
N ALA A 143 2.85 -6.31 0.34
CA ALA A 143 1.62 -5.77 0.91
C ALA A 143 0.42 -6.74 0.84
N THR A 144 0.40 -7.64 -0.13
CA THR A 144 -0.71 -8.59 -0.34
C THR A 144 -0.49 -9.91 0.39
N TRP A 145 0.74 -10.42 0.42
CA TRP A 145 1.03 -11.81 0.77
C TRP A 145 1.75 -11.99 2.09
N LYS A 146 2.56 -11.02 2.54
CA LYS A 146 3.37 -11.16 3.76
C LYS A 146 2.53 -11.61 4.96
N ASP A 147 1.43 -10.92 5.17
CA ASP A 147 0.55 -11.20 6.30
C ASP A 147 -0.16 -12.56 6.21
N ARG A 148 -0.48 -13.01 4.99
CA ARG A 148 -1.10 -14.33 4.77
C ARG A 148 -0.09 -15.45 5.00
N ILE A 149 1.16 -15.24 4.59
CA ILE A 149 2.25 -16.22 4.78
C ILE A 149 2.57 -16.32 6.27
N ASP A 150 2.67 -15.18 6.97
CA ASP A 150 2.95 -15.14 8.41
C ASP A 150 1.84 -15.85 9.20
N GLN A 151 0.57 -15.67 8.83
CA GLN A 151 -0.57 -16.39 9.44
C GLN A 151 -0.48 -17.90 9.19
N THR A 152 -0.15 -18.33 7.98
CA THR A 152 -0.05 -19.76 7.65
C THR A 152 1.09 -20.42 8.41
N GLN A 153 2.23 -19.74 8.55
CA GLN A 153 3.36 -20.24 9.32
C GLN A 153 3.05 -20.30 10.83
N ALA A 154 2.34 -19.29 11.35
CA ALA A 154 1.90 -19.27 12.74
C ALA A 154 0.95 -20.43 13.04
N THR A 155 -0.04 -20.68 12.18
CA THR A 155 -0.98 -21.81 12.33
C THR A 155 -0.26 -23.17 12.28
N ALA A 156 0.73 -23.31 11.39
CA ALA A 156 1.52 -24.54 11.29
C ALA A 156 2.41 -24.77 12.54
N LEU A 157 2.88 -23.70 13.18
CA LEU A 157 3.63 -23.78 14.45
C LEU A 157 2.72 -24.10 15.64
N GLU A 158 1.48 -23.61 15.64
CA GLU A 158 0.50 -23.95 16.67
C GLU A 158 0.05 -25.42 16.61
N GLU A 159 -0.03 -26.01 15.41
CA GLU A 159 -0.32 -27.46 15.28
C GLU A 159 0.84 -28.34 15.74
N SER A 160 2.08 -27.85 15.74
CA SER A 160 3.28 -28.60 16.10
C SER A 160 3.83 -28.36 17.50
N GLY A 161 3.30 -27.36 18.22
CA GLY A 161 3.72 -27.01 19.58
C GLY A 161 2.91 -27.71 20.69
N PRO A 162 3.50 -28.02 21.87
CA PRO A 162 2.74 -28.54 22.99
C PRO A 162 1.74 -27.47 23.43
N LYS A 163 0.44 -27.80 23.39
CA LYS A 163 -0.61 -27.01 24.01
C LYS A 163 -0.29 -26.86 25.50
N VAL A 164 0.25 -25.73 25.88
CA VAL A 164 0.34 -25.36 27.30
C VAL A 164 -1.06 -24.99 27.76
N SER A 165 -1.80 -25.96 28.23
CA SER A 165 -3.03 -25.76 28.99
C SER A 165 -2.62 -25.23 30.36
N ASN A 166 -2.70 -23.91 30.55
CA ASN A 166 -2.67 -23.34 31.88
C ASN A 166 -3.93 -23.80 32.67
N PRO A 167 -3.79 -24.42 33.82
CA PRO A 167 -4.94 -24.75 34.62
C PRO A 167 -5.52 -23.49 35.27
N ALA A 168 -6.77 -23.27 34.97
CA ALA A 168 -7.74 -22.41 35.66
C ALA A 168 -7.22 -21.03 36.14
N GLY A 169 -7.48 -20.00 35.41
CA GLY A 169 -8.15 -18.87 36.03
C GLY A 169 -7.57 -17.49 35.79
N THR A 170 -6.29 -17.21 35.81
CA THR A 170 -5.79 -15.84 35.72
C THR A 170 -4.59 -15.69 34.79
N ILE A 171 -4.63 -14.67 33.90
CA ILE A 171 -3.53 -14.26 33.06
C ILE A 171 -2.92 -13.00 33.65
N ASN A 172 -1.59 -12.97 33.81
CA ASN A 172 -0.90 -11.77 34.24
C ASN A 172 -0.49 -10.97 32.97
N LEU A 173 -0.89 -9.69 32.90
CA LEU A 173 -0.60 -8.79 31.80
C LEU A 173 0.87 -8.32 31.81
N SER A 174 1.80 -9.26 31.96
CA SER A 174 3.24 -8.99 31.92
C SER A 174 3.74 -8.77 30.49
N ASN A 175 4.88 -8.09 30.35
CA ASN A 175 5.51 -7.91 29.04
C ASN A 175 5.87 -9.24 28.37
N SER A 176 6.12 -10.31 29.14
CA SER A 176 6.40 -11.64 28.58
C SER A 176 5.13 -12.28 28.01
N GLU A 177 4.00 -12.13 28.69
CA GLU A 177 2.71 -12.61 28.20
C GLU A 177 2.28 -11.86 26.94
N ILE A 178 2.33 -10.54 26.95
CA ILE A 178 1.93 -9.70 25.83
C ILE A 178 2.71 -10.06 24.56
N LYS A 179 3.99 -10.41 24.67
CA LYS A 179 4.82 -10.85 23.54
C LYS A 179 4.34 -12.14 22.89
N THR A 180 3.58 -12.98 23.57
CA THR A 180 3.02 -14.20 22.99
C THR A 180 1.84 -13.90 22.08
N HIS A 181 1.12 -12.79 22.31
CA HIS A 181 -0.02 -12.31 21.52
C HIS A 181 0.42 -11.42 20.37
N ASN A 182 1.29 -11.91 19.50
CA ASN A 182 1.95 -11.14 18.42
C ASN A 182 1.40 -11.42 17.02
N LEU A 183 0.33 -12.20 16.92
CA LEU A 183 -0.32 -12.57 15.67
C LEU A 183 -1.51 -11.66 15.39
N ARG A 184 -1.93 -11.55 14.12
CA ARG A 184 -3.17 -10.83 13.75
C ARG A 184 -4.43 -11.49 14.33
N SER A 185 -4.41 -12.82 14.43
CA SER A 185 -5.47 -13.63 15.02
C SER A 185 -5.47 -13.61 16.54
N ASP A 186 -4.39 -13.11 17.14
CA ASP A 186 -4.20 -12.98 18.58
C ASP A 186 -3.24 -11.81 18.87
N CYS A 187 -3.80 -10.60 18.88
CA CYS A 187 -3.07 -9.35 18.89
C CYS A 187 -3.33 -8.55 20.16
N TRP A 188 -2.37 -8.56 21.06
CA TRP A 188 -2.37 -7.64 22.19
C TRP A 188 -1.27 -6.60 22.03
N SER A 189 -1.53 -5.38 22.47
CA SER A 189 -0.54 -4.30 22.41
C SER A 189 -0.61 -3.44 23.66
N ILE A 190 0.53 -2.86 24.03
CA ILE A 190 0.60 -1.86 25.08
C ILE A 190 0.41 -0.49 24.47
N VAL A 191 -0.47 0.33 25.03
CA VAL A 191 -0.55 1.77 24.73
C VAL A 191 -0.70 2.53 26.04
N ASN A 192 0.22 3.47 26.30
CA ASN A 192 0.24 4.30 27.51
C ASN A 192 0.11 3.46 28.81
N ALA A 193 0.97 2.44 28.94
CA ALA A 193 1.03 1.52 30.07
C ALA A 193 -0.24 0.66 30.31
N ASN A 194 -1.17 0.63 29.40
CA ASN A 194 -2.34 -0.25 29.40
C ASN A 194 -2.25 -1.27 28.27
N VAL A 195 -2.81 -2.46 28.49
CA VAL A 195 -2.85 -3.57 27.55
C VAL A 195 -4.22 -3.62 26.90
N TYR A 196 -4.22 -3.79 25.57
CA TYR A 196 -5.42 -3.83 24.75
C TYR A 196 -5.44 -5.10 23.90
N ASN A 197 -6.59 -5.81 23.87
CA ASN A 197 -6.82 -6.90 22.94
C ASN A 197 -7.37 -6.35 21.61
N LEU A 198 -6.48 -6.19 20.65
CA LEU A 198 -6.80 -5.61 19.34
C LEU A 198 -7.16 -6.66 18.28
N THR A 199 -7.28 -7.93 18.64
CA THR A 199 -7.47 -9.05 17.71
C THR A 199 -8.60 -8.79 16.70
N THR A 200 -9.78 -8.40 17.16
CA THR A 200 -10.92 -8.12 16.27
C THR A 200 -10.80 -6.79 15.53
N TYR A 201 -9.98 -5.88 16.04
CA TYR A 201 -9.78 -4.56 15.45
C TYR A 201 -8.74 -4.55 14.34
N VAL A 202 -7.85 -5.56 14.28
CA VAL A 202 -6.81 -5.64 13.25
C VAL A 202 -7.38 -5.45 11.84
N GLN A 203 -8.47 -6.14 11.51
CA GLN A 203 -9.08 -6.07 10.17
C GLN A 203 -9.96 -4.83 9.96
N ASN A 204 -10.40 -4.20 11.05
CA ASN A 204 -11.35 -3.08 11.04
C ASN A 204 -10.68 -1.71 11.22
N HIS A 205 -9.35 -1.67 11.33
CA HIS A 205 -8.62 -0.42 11.51
C HIS A 205 -8.65 0.42 10.22
N PRO A 206 -9.11 1.68 10.24
CA PRO A 206 -9.20 2.54 9.05
C PRO A 206 -7.86 2.75 8.32
N GLY A 207 -6.74 2.74 9.05
CA GLY A 207 -5.39 2.84 8.50
C GLY A 207 -4.84 1.54 7.90
N GLY A 208 -5.67 0.47 7.85
CA GLY A 208 -5.30 -0.85 7.35
C GLY A 208 -4.79 -1.81 8.42
N ALA A 209 -5.00 -3.10 8.17
CA ALA A 209 -4.67 -4.18 9.11
C ALA A 209 -3.17 -4.25 9.48
N SER A 210 -2.28 -3.91 8.55
CA SER A 210 -0.82 -3.92 8.77
C SER A 210 -0.35 -2.93 9.83
N VAL A 211 -1.06 -1.81 10.01
CA VAL A 211 -0.71 -0.80 11.03
C VAL A 211 -0.84 -1.40 12.42
N ILE A 212 -1.96 -2.08 12.70
CA ILE A 212 -2.18 -2.77 13.98
C ILE A 212 -1.28 -4.00 14.12
N ALA A 213 -1.12 -4.79 13.06
CA ALA A 213 -0.27 -5.99 13.10
C ALA A 213 1.18 -5.68 13.50
N ASN A 214 1.70 -4.53 13.11
CA ASN A 214 3.06 -4.11 13.45
C ASN A 214 3.28 -3.83 14.94
N ILE A 215 2.23 -3.61 15.71
CA ILE A 215 2.29 -3.36 17.14
C ILE A 215 1.80 -4.55 18.00
N CYS A 216 1.32 -5.63 17.39
CA CYS A 216 0.96 -6.86 18.13
C CYS A 216 2.18 -7.42 18.87
N GLY A 217 1.99 -7.79 20.13
CA GLY A 217 3.05 -8.29 21.02
C GLY A 217 4.06 -7.24 21.49
N LYS A 218 3.81 -5.94 21.24
CA LYS A 218 4.78 -4.85 21.47
C LYS A 218 4.14 -3.66 22.16
N ASP A 219 5.00 -2.73 22.61
CA ASP A 219 4.58 -1.40 23.01
C ASP A 219 4.33 -0.52 21.79
N GLY A 220 3.07 -0.26 21.49
CA GLY A 220 2.56 0.58 20.41
C GLY A 220 2.34 2.05 20.81
N SER A 221 2.66 2.46 22.05
CA SER A 221 2.38 3.81 22.57
C SER A 221 2.89 4.91 21.64
N LYS A 222 4.15 4.79 21.20
CA LYS A 222 4.76 5.77 20.32
C LYS A 222 4.06 5.85 18.96
N ALA A 223 3.70 4.70 18.38
CA ALA A 223 2.99 4.66 17.09
C ALA A 223 1.59 5.28 17.22
N PHE A 224 0.86 4.93 18.28
CA PHE A 224 -0.48 5.47 18.55
C PHE A 224 -0.44 6.98 18.78
N VAL A 225 0.43 7.48 19.65
CA VAL A 225 0.54 8.92 19.95
C VAL A 225 0.95 9.72 18.71
N ASN A 226 1.91 9.25 17.93
CA ASN A 226 2.34 9.94 16.72
C ASN A 226 1.22 10.09 15.68
N GLN A 227 0.33 9.11 15.58
CA GLN A 227 -0.75 9.11 14.59
C GLN A 227 -2.04 9.77 15.12
N HIS A 228 -2.38 9.55 16.38
CA HIS A 228 -3.68 9.91 16.94
C HIS A 228 -3.63 10.96 18.04
N ASN A 229 -2.50 11.11 18.72
CA ASN A 229 -2.28 12.07 19.79
C ASN A 229 -3.51 12.21 20.72
N THR A 230 -4.09 13.40 20.79
CA THR A 230 -5.26 13.72 21.65
C THR A 230 -6.61 13.60 20.93
N GLN A 231 -6.66 12.97 19.76
CA GLN A 231 -7.91 12.79 19.02
C GLN A 231 -8.91 11.93 19.83
N GLY A 232 -10.09 12.48 20.10
CA GLY A 232 -11.09 11.82 20.96
C GLY A 232 -11.61 10.50 20.37
N LYS A 233 -11.93 10.49 19.05
CA LYS A 233 -12.50 9.29 18.40
C LYS A 233 -11.58 8.06 18.44
N PRO A 234 -10.27 8.11 18.06
CA PRO A 234 -9.38 6.96 18.20
C PRO A 234 -9.18 6.52 19.64
N ASN A 235 -9.10 7.44 20.60
CA ASN A 235 -8.96 7.11 22.01
C ASN A 235 -10.22 6.39 22.56
N ASN A 236 -11.42 6.82 22.18
CA ASN A 236 -12.67 6.17 22.54
C ASN A 236 -12.77 4.75 21.97
N VAL A 237 -12.35 4.57 20.70
CA VAL A 237 -12.31 3.24 20.08
C VAL A 237 -11.30 2.35 20.79
N LEU A 238 -10.08 2.84 21.08
CA LEU A 238 -9.07 2.08 21.79
C LEU A 238 -9.55 1.61 23.17
N SER A 239 -10.26 2.48 23.91
CA SER A 239 -10.76 2.16 25.26
C SER A 239 -11.70 0.95 25.28
N SER A 240 -12.40 0.66 24.19
CA SER A 240 -13.28 -0.51 24.07
C SER A 240 -12.53 -1.84 24.12
N PHE A 241 -11.23 -1.85 23.83
CA PHE A 241 -10.39 -3.04 23.77
C PHE A 241 -9.51 -3.22 25.03
N LEU A 242 -9.71 -2.41 26.07
CA LEU A 242 -8.88 -2.39 27.25
C LEU A 242 -9.00 -3.72 28.04
N LEU A 243 -7.87 -4.34 28.35
CA LEU A 243 -7.75 -5.47 29.25
C LEU A 243 -7.38 -5.02 30.70
N GLY A 244 -6.50 -4.04 30.82
CA GLY A 244 -6.05 -3.51 32.11
C GLY A 244 -4.63 -2.92 32.01
N PRO A 245 -4.11 -2.40 33.15
CA PRO A 245 -2.74 -1.90 33.19
C PRO A 245 -1.71 -3.03 33.10
N VAL A 246 -0.52 -2.73 32.55
CA VAL A 246 0.60 -3.69 32.53
C VAL A 246 0.91 -4.20 33.91
N GLY A 247 1.05 -5.51 34.04
CA GLY A 247 1.29 -6.19 35.36
C GLY A 247 0.03 -6.55 36.14
N ALA A 248 -1.15 -6.13 35.72
CA ALA A 248 -2.41 -6.59 36.30
C ALA A 248 -2.69 -8.06 35.99
N SER A 249 -3.55 -8.69 36.79
CA SER A 249 -4.07 -10.03 36.54
C SER A 249 -5.52 -9.95 36.10
N ILE A 250 -5.87 -10.63 35.02
CA ILE A 250 -7.23 -10.74 34.47
C ILE A 250 -7.65 -12.22 34.45
N THR A 251 -8.96 -12.49 34.37
CA THR A 251 -9.43 -13.86 34.13
C THR A 251 -9.12 -14.28 32.68
N ALA A 252 -8.88 -15.58 32.45
CA ALA A 252 -8.65 -16.12 31.10
C ALA A 252 -9.82 -15.81 30.17
N GLU A 253 -11.04 -15.80 30.66
CA GLU A 253 -12.24 -15.42 29.92
C GLU A 253 -12.21 -13.95 29.49
N ALA A 254 -11.70 -13.05 30.33
CA ALA A 254 -11.56 -11.64 29.96
C ALA A 254 -10.50 -11.42 28.86
N GLY A 255 -9.41 -12.19 28.86
CA GLY A 255 -8.39 -12.16 27.84
C GLY A 255 -8.87 -12.68 26.48
N GLN A 256 -9.77 -13.67 26.48
CA GLN A 256 -10.33 -14.28 25.27
C GLN A 256 -11.61 -13.60 24.76
N LYS A 257 -12.16 -12.63 25.50
CA LYS A 257 -13.40 -11.95 25.11
C LYS A 257 -13.24 -11.29 23.75
N VAL A 258 -14.01 -11.77 22.78
CA VAL A 258 -14.15 -11.12 21.47
C VAL A 258 -14.89 -9.81 21.68
N ILE A 259 -14.20 -8.69 21.48
CA ILE A 259 -14.75 -7.35 21.58
C ILE A 259 -15.08 -6.89 20.17
N GLU A 260 -16.37 -6.75 19.86
CA GLU A 260 -16.77 -6.19 18.59
C GLU A 260 -16.37 -4.71 18.52
N PRO A 261 -15.76 -4.23 17.40
CA PRO A 261 -15.47 -2.82 17.25
C PRO A 261 -16.77 -2.02 17.28
N PRO A 262 -16.80 -0.83 17.89
CA PRO A 262 -17.98 0.02 17.88
C PRO A 262 -18.38 0.33 16.45
N VAL A 263 -19.62 0.01 16.08
CA VAL A 263 -20.19 0.31 14.76
C VAL A 263 -20.15 1.82 14.57
N ALA A 264 -19.53 2.29 13.49
CA ALA A 264 -19.52 3.71 13.14
C ALA A 264 -20.98 4.16 12.93
N GLY A 265 -21.55 4.80 13.93
CA GLY A 265 -22.93 5.30 13.89
C GLY A 265 -23.11 6.22 12.68
N LYS A 266 -24.10 5.92 11.85
CA LYS A 266 -24.71 6.92 10.97
C LYS A 266 -25.07 8.09 11.85
N GLY A 267 -24.54 9.27 11.52
CA GLY A 267 -24.93 10.51 12.20
C GLY A 267 -26.45 10.66 12.15
N ASN A 268 -27.05 10.71 13.31
CA ASN A 268 -28.42 11.16 13.45
C ASN A 268 -28.34 12.68 13.22
N GLU A 269 -28.74 13.14 12.04
CA GLU A 269 -29.15 14.52 11.84
C GLU A 269 -30.42 14.70 12.64
N SER A 270 -30.29 15.26 13.84
CA SER A 270 -31.44 15.82 14.57
C SER A 270 -31.77 17.14 13.94
N ASP A 271 -32.92 17.17 13.29
CA ASP A 271 -33.62 18.37 12.83
C ASP A 271 -33.82 19.34 14.00
N GLU A 272 -33.04 20.41 14.02
CA GLU A 272 -33.39 21.59 14.84
C GLU A 272 -34.39 22.41 14.03
N GLU A 273 -35.67 22.13 14.27
CA GLU A 273 -36.80 22.98 13.91
C GLU A 273 -36.78 24.21 14.84
N SER A 274 -36.27 25.33 14.36
CA SER A 274 -36.36 26.60 15.01
C SER A 274 -37.78 27.18 14.79
N GLY A 275 -38.57 27.17 15.87
CA GLY A 275 -39.87 27.83 15.89
C GLY A 275 -39.76 29.33 15.66
N GLU A 276 -40.48 29.82 14.66
CA GLU A 276 -40.81 31.24 14.51
C GLU A 276 -41.87 31.63 15.52
N GLU A 277 -41.53 32.45 16.50
CA GLU A 277 -42.49 33.23 17.26
C GLU A 277 -42.95 34.42 16.43
N SER A 278 -44.24 34.42 16.14
CA SER A 278 -44.96 35.57 15.62
C SER A 278 -45.32 36.49 16.80
N ASP A 279 -44.81 37.69 16.83
CA ASP A 279 -45.37 38.78 17.60
C ASP A 279 -46.09 39.75 16.67
N ASP A 280 -47.43 39.81 16.90
CA ASP A 280 -48.34 40.92 16.50
C ASP A 280 -48.03 42.13 17.39
N ASP A 281 -47.78 43.32 16.77
CA ASP A 281 -48.46 44.60 17.00
C ASP A 281 -47.97 45.65 15.98
#